data_7ed70f04da8eeeb8cd624e0cb644cfda
#
_entry.id   7ed70f04da8eeeb8cd624e0cb644cfda
#
_cell.length_a   1.000
_cell.length_b   1.000
_cell.length_c   1.000
_cell.angle_alpha   90.00
_cell.angle_beta   90.00
_cell.angle_gamma   90.00
#
_symmetry.space_group_name_H-M   'P 1'
#
loop_
_entity.id
_entity.type
_entity.pdbx_description
1 polymer ?
#
loop_
_entity_poly.entity_id
_entity_poly.type
_entity_poly.pdbx_seq_one_letter_code
_entity_poly.pdbx_strand_id
1 'polypeptide(L)'
;MNRAVAEIDVELADGFDRWQELLDLILRSFAFMDGVIDPPSSAHRLTPASLAEKAASEFCFTVRRADRVVGCVFARESGNALYIGKLAVDPAEQGNGIGRRLIAAVEDHARRLGKPALELETRVELTGNHAFFRRLGFVEVARTAHAGYDRPTSITFRKQLA
;
A
#
# COMPACT_ATOMS: atom_id res chain seq x y z
N MET A 1 21.08 -22.30 -15.06
CA MET A 1 20.06 -22.78 -14.10
C MET A 1 18.93 -21.77 -14.04
N ASN A 2 17.78 -22.12 -14.59
CA ASN A 2 16.56 -21.34 -14.37
C ASN A 2 16.17 -21.50 -12.89
N ARG A 3 16.49 -20.50 -12.09
CA ARG A 3 15.69 -20.30 -10.88
C ARG A 3 14.28 -19.98 -11.37
N ALA A 4 13.38 -20.93 -11.28
CA ALA A 4 11.97 -20.62 -11.37
C ALA A 4 11.73 -19.46 -10.41
N VAL A 5 11.38 -18.29 -10.94
CA VAL A 5 10.92 -17.17 -10.11
C VAL A 5 9.73 -17.72 -9.38
N ALA A 6 9.84 -17.91 -8.07
CA ALA A 6 8.74 -18.39 -7.26
C ALA A 6 7.54 -17.49 -7.54
N GLU A 7 6.45 -18.08 -7.96
CA GLU A 7 5.23 -17.37 -8.33
C GLU A 7 4.78 -16.53 -7.14
N ILE A 8 4.53 -15.23 -7.37
CA ILE A 8 4.06 -14.31 -6.34
C ILE A 8 2.54 -14.40 -6.32
N ASP A 9 2.01 -15.07 -5.31
CA ASP A 9 0.58 -15.18 -5.09
C ASP A 9 0.09 -14.07 -4.17
N VAL A 10 -0.81 -13.24 -4.69
CA VAL A 10 -1.52 -12.22 -3.91
C VAL A 10 -2.85 -12.79 -3.48
N GLU A 11 -3.09 -12.82 -2.17
CA GLU A 11 -4.31 -13.35 -1.58
C GLU A 11 -5.12 -12.26 -0.90
N LEU A 12 -6.45 -12.27 -1.09
CA LEU A 12 -7.35 -11.47 -0.26
C LEU A 12 -7.36 -12.11 1.14
N ALA A 13 -7.18 -11.29 2.17
CA ALA A 13 -7.15 -11.75 3.55
C ALA A 13 -8.56 -12.14 4.01
N ASP A 14 -8.84 -13.44 3.97
CA ASP A 14 -10.06 -14.07 4.47
C ASP A 14 -9.65 -15.09 5.53
N GLY A 15 -10.16 -14.95 6.75
CA GLY A 15 -9.71 -15.76 7.87
C GLY A 15 -8.26 -15.51 8.31
N PHE A 16 -7.68 -14.41 7.88
CA PHE A 16 -6.32 -14.03 8.26
C PHE A 16 -6.29 -13.60 9.74
N ASP A 17 -5.31 -14.10 10.49
CA ASP A 17 -5.21 -13.86 11.92
C ASP A 17 -3.79 -13.44 12.40
N ARG A 18 -2.86 -13.24 11.47
CA ARG A 18 -1.44 -12.95 11.74
C ARG A 18 -1.15 -11.45 11.83
N TRP A 19 -1.95 -10.75 12.62
CA TRP A 19 -1.94 -9.27 12.67
C TRP A 19 -0.66 -8.69 13.24
N GLN A 20 -0.03 -9.37 14.22
CA GLN A 20 1.25 -8.93 14.76
C GLN A 20 2.35 -9.04 13.69
N GLU A 21 2.38 -10.12 12.93
CA GLU A 21 3.33 -10.27 11.83
C GLU A 21 3.13 -9.22 10.74
N LEU A 22 1.87 -8.90 10.43
CA LEU A 22 1.53 -7.86 9.48
C LEU A 22 1.98 -6.48 9.97
N LEU A 23 1.76 -6.16 11.24
CA LEU A 23 2.23 -4.91 11.86
C LEU A 23 3.75 -4.81 11.78
N ASP A 24 4.46 -5.88 12.12
CA ASP A 24 5.92 -5.91 12.06
C ASP A 24 6.43 -5.69 10.63
N LEU A 25 5.76 -6.27 9.64
CA LEU A 25 6.05 -6.03 8.23
C LEU A 25 5.87 -4.56 7.86
N ILE A 26 4.75 -3.96 8.21
CA ILE A 26 4.45 -2.56 7.89
C ILE A 26 5.50 -1.64 8.51
N LEU A 27 5.79 -1.81 9.79
CA LEU A 27 6.78 -0.98 10.50
C LEU A 27 8.18 -1.16 9.91
N ARG A 28 8.57 -2.37 9.58
CA ARG A 28 9.86 -2.67 8.94
C ARG A 28 9.96 -2.05 7.54
N SER A 29 8.90 -2.13 6.76
CA SER A 29 8.80 -1.56 5.42
C SER A 29 8.84 -0.03 5.44
N PHE A 30 8.25 0.60 6.46
CA PHE A 30 8.12 2.05 6.57
C PHE A 30 9.25 2.71 7.39
N ALA A 31 10.17 1.93 7.96
CA ALA A 31 11.24 2.45 8.81
C ALA A 31 12.14 3.47 8.11
N PHE A 32 12.33 3.35 6.78
CA PHE A 32 13.13 4.32 6.02
C PHE A 32 12.54 5.74 6.02
N MET A 33 11.26 5.89 6.34
CA MET A 33 10.58 7.19 6.41
C MET A 33 10.89 7.94 7.70
N ASP A 34 11.35 7.22 8.74
CA ASP A 34 11.61 7.80 10.03
C ASP A 34 12.70 8.89 9.92
N GLY A 35 12.38 10.10 10.40
CA GLY A 35 13.26 11.25 10.27
C GLY A 35 13.29 11.90 8.88
N VAL A 36 12.59 11.35 7.89
CA VAL A 36 12.49 11.89 6.52
C VAL A 36 11.19 12.66 6.33
N ILE A 37 10.06 12.09 6.76
CA ILE A 37 8.76 12.71 6.61
C ILE A 37 8.34 13.49 7.85
N ASP A 38 7.58 14.57 7.62
CA ASP A 38 6.99 15.40 8.66
C ASP A 38 5.56 15.78 8.23
N PRO A 39 4.51 15.46 9.01
CA PRO A 39 4.53 14.76 10.30
C PRO A 39 4.92 13.28 10.20
N PRO A 40 5.22 12.61 11.33
CA PRO A 40 5.53 11.18 11.35
C PRO A 40 4.41 10.32 10.76
N SER A 41 4.76 9.12 10.28
CA SER A 41 3.79 8.18 9.72
C SER A 41 2.73 7.76 10.74
N SER A 42 1.48 7.72 10.29
CA SER A 42 0.37 7.16 11.09
C SER A 42 0.56 5.67 11.42
N ALA A 43 1.46 4.97 10.72
CA ALA A 43 1.78 3.58 10.99
C ALA A 43 2.28 3.36 12.42
N HIS A 44 2.92 4.36 13.04
CA HIS A 44 3.38 4.28 14.42
C HIS A 44 2.23 4.17 15.45
N ARG A 45 1.00 4.46 15.05
CA ARG A 45 -0.20 4.32 15.90
C ARG A 45 -0.95 3.02 15.68
N LEU A 46 -0.52 2.20 14.72
CA LEU A 46 -1.16 0.91 14.43
C LEU A 46 -0.91 -0.08 15.55
N THR A 47 -1.91 -0.92 15.80
CA THR A 47 -1.85 -2.08 16.68
C THR A 47 -2.37 -3.30 15.92
N PRO A 48 -2.08 -4.54 16.38
CA PRO A 48 -2.70 -5.72 15.78
C PRO A 48 -4.23 -5.64 15.75
N ALA A 49 -4.85 -5.13 16.82
CA ALA A 49 -6.30 -4.96 16.89
C ALA A 49 -6.81 -3.94 15.87
N SER A 50 -6.14 -2.79 15.71
CA SER A 50 -6.55 -1.78 14.74
C SER A 50 -6.38 -2.24 13.29
N LEU A 51 -5.39 -3.09 13.01
CA LEU A 51 -5.23 -3.73 11.70
C LEU A 51 -6.36 -4.71 11.41
N ALA A 52 -6.76 -5.52 12.38
CA ALA A 52 -7.90 -6.42 12.25
C ALA A 52 -9.20 -5.66 11.96
N GLU A 53 -9.44 -4.56 12.68
CA GLU A 53 -10.59 -3.67 12.45
C GLU A 53 -10.56 -3.06 11.05
N LYS A 54 -9.38 -2.59 10.62
CA LYS A 54 -9.18 -2.03 9.28
C LYS A 54 -9.49 -3.07 8.20
N ALA A 55 -9.03 -4.29 8.35
CA ALA A 55 -9.30 -5.37 7.40
C ALA A 55 -10.77 -5.82 7.40
N ALA A 56 -11.50 -5.63 8.49
CA ALA A 56 -12.94 -5.90 8.55
C ALA A 56 -13.77 -4.90 7.75
N SER A 57 -13.28 -3.66 7.60
CA SER A 57 -13.98 -2.58 6.88
C SER A 57 -13.39 -2.25 5.50
N GLU A 58 -12.20 -2.73 5.20
CA GLU A 58 -11.49 -2.50 3.94
C GLU A 58 -11.09 -3.84 3.32
N PHE A 59 -10.65 -3.81 2.07
CA PHE A 59 -10.01 -4.96 1.44
C PHE A 59 -8.54 -5.00 1.84
N CYS A 60 -8.06 -6.17 2.23
CA CYS A 60 -6.66 -6.38 2.58
C CYS A 60 -6.10 -7.51 1.71
N PHE A 61 -5.04 -7.23 0.96
CA PHE A 61 -4.32 -8.22 0.16
C PHE A 61 -2.96 -8.48 0.80
N THR A 62 -2.55 -9.74 0.83
CA THR A 62 -1.27 -10.16 1.39
C THR A 62 -0.50 -11.02 0.41
N VAL A 63 0.82 -11.02 0.54
CA VAL A 63 1.74 -11.91 -0.16
C VAL A 63 2.54 -12.69 0.87
N ARG A 64 2.62 -14.01 0.70
CA ARG A 64 3.45 -14.88 1.53
C ARG A 64 4.52 -15.55 0.67
N ARG A 65 5.71 -15.70 1.26
CA ARG A 65 6.80 -16.52 0.73
C ARG A 65 7.35 -17.37 1.86
N ALA A 66 7.46 -18.69 1.63
CA ALA A 66 7.89 -19.64 2.65
C ALA A 66 7.12 -19.46 3.98
N ASP A 67 5.80 -19.28 3.87
CA ASP A 67 4.86 -19.06 4.98
C ASP A 67 5.06 -17.75 5.78
N ARG A 68 5.93 -16.84 5.32
CA ARG A 68 6.12 -15.51 5.90
C ARG A 68 5.30 -14.47 5.11
N VAL A 69 4.66 -13.54 5.80
CA VAL A 69 4.02 -12.40 5.17
C VAL A 69 5.10 -11.41 4.75
N VAL A 70 5.22 -11.19 3.44
CA VAL A 70 6.28 -10.33 2.86
C VAL A 70 5.74 -9.12 2.13
N GLY A 71 4.44 -9.00 1.99
CA GLY A 71 3.79 -7.84 1.39
C GLY A 71 2.33 -7.72 1.79
N CYS A 72 1.83 -6.50 1.80
CA CYS A 72 0.41 -6.21 1.99
C CYS A 72 0.01 -4.90 1.34
N VAL A 73 -1.30 -4.75 1.13
CA VAL A 73 -1.93 -3.50 0.74
C VAL A 73 -3.37 -3.49 1.22
N PHE A 74 -3.85 -2.33 1.64
CA PHE A 74 -5.25 -2.11 1.98
C PHE A 74 -5.90 -1.26 0.89
N ALA A 75 -7.19 -1.50 0.65
CA ALA A 75 -7.98 -0.71 -0.26
C ALA A 75 -9.39 -0.52 0.27
N ARG A 76 -9.94 0.67 0.11
CA ARG A 76 -11.32 0.99 0.49
C ARG A 76 -12.02 1.75 -0.63
N GLU A 77 -13.33 1.62 -0.68
CA GLU A 77 -14.12 2.42 -1.60
C GLU A 77 -14.13 3.89 -1.15
N SER A 78 -13.86 4.79 -2.09
CA SER A 78 -13.85 6.23 -1.88
C SER A 78 -14.40 6.92 -3.11
N GLY A 79 -15.66 7.34 -3.08
CA GLY A 79 -16.34 7.88 -4.25
C GLY A 79 -16.31 6.88 -5.43
N ASN A 80 -15.80 7.32 -6.56
CA ASN A 80 -15.67 6.48 -7.75
C ASN A 80 -14.32 5.77 -7.87
N ALA A 81 -13.52 5.72 -6.79
CA ALA A 81 -12.22 5.08 -6.78
C ALA A 81 -12.09 4.02 -5.68
N LEU A 82 -11.12 3.11 -5.82
CA LEU A 82 -10.54 2.43 -4.68
C LEU A 82 -9.35 3.23 -4.17
N TYR A 83 -9.38 3.56 -2.90
CA TYR A 83 -8.29 4.26 -2.22
C TYR A 83 -7.33 3.24 -1.62
N ILE A 84 -6.07 3.35 -2.00
CA ILE A 84 -4.99 2.44 -1.62
C ILE A 84 -4.27 3.00 -0.40
N GLY A 85 -4.08 2.15 0.63
CA GLY A 85 -3.32 2.50 1.82
C GLY A 85 -2.42 1.38 2.29
N LYS A 86 -1.42 1.73 3.09
CA LYS A 86 -0.53 0.77 3.75
C LYS A 86 0.09 -0.26 2.80
N LEU A 87 0.50 0.16 1.61
CA LEU A 87 1.29 -0.68 0.72
C LEU A 87 2.67 -0.90 1.37
N ALA A 88 2.95 -2.13 1.73
CA ALA A 88 4.19 -2.51 2.39
C ALA A 88 4.79 -3.75 1.75
N VAL A 89 6.10 -3.73 1.54
CA VAL A 89 6.88 -4.86 1.03
C VAL A 89 8.10 -5.03 1.94
N ASP A 90 8.36 -6.27 2.36
CA ASP A 90 9.55 -6.56 3.15
C ASP A 90 10.80 -6.02 2.45
N PRO A 91 11.65 -5.21 3.13
CA PRO A 91 12.87 -4.70 2.52
C PRO A 91 13.78 -5.77 1.91
N ALA A 92 13.79 -6.98 2.49
CA ALA A 92 14.55 -8.11 1.94
C ALA A 92 13.98 -8.66 0.62
N GLU A 93 12.73 -8.34 0.30
CA GLU A 93 12.02 -8.79 -0.90
C GLU A 93 11.85 -7.69 -1.95
N GLN A 94 12.37 -6.50 -1.72
CA GLN A 94 12.30 -5.40 -2.69
C GLN A 94 13.04 -5.74 -3.98
N GLY A 95 12.54 -5.23 -5.11
CA GLY A 95 13.07 -5.53 -6.43
C GLY A 95 12.51 -6.80 -7.06
N ASN A 96 11.65 -7.55 -6.37
CA ASN A 96 11.05 -8.80 -6.86
C ASN A 96 9.65 -8.61 -7.48
N GLY A 97 9.17 -7.37 -7.58
CA GLY A 97 7.87 -7.06 -8.21
C GLY A 97 6.65 -7.26 -7.31
N ILE A 98 6.84 -7.45 -6.00
CA ILE A 98 5.72 -7.67 -5.05
C ILE A 98 4.80 -6.44 -4.99
N GLY A 99 5.35 -5.24 -4.89
CA GLY A 99 4.56 -4.00 -4.86
C GLY A 99 3.71 -3.83 -6.12
N ARG A 100 4.27 -4.10 -7.28
CA ARG A 100 3.55 -4.07 -8.57
C ARG A 100 2.41 -5.10 -8.59
N ARG A 101 2.64 -6.31 -8.09
CA ARG A 101 1.63 -7.36 -8.03
C ARG A 101 0.49 -7.01 -7.08
N LEU A 102 0.80 -6.39 -5.95
CA LEU A 102 -0.20 -5.91 -5.01
C LEU A 102 -1.09 -4.82 -5.64
N ILE A 103 -0.50 -3.86 -6.31
CA ILE A 103 -1.26 -2.82 -7.03
C ILE A 103 -2.11 -3.43 -8.14
N ALA A 104 -1.58 -4.41 -8.89
CA ALA A 104 -2.35 -5.11 -9.92
C ALA A 104 -3.57 -5.84 -9.34
N ALA A 105 -3.44 -6.45 -8.17
CA ALA A 105 -4.56 -7.12 -7.48
C ALA A 105 -5.64 -6.12 -7.07
N VAL A 106 -5.27 -4.95 -6.58
CA VAL A 106 -6.22 -3.87 -6.24
C VAL A 106 -6.90 -3.35 -7.51
N GLU A 107 -6.16 -3.20 -8.59
CA GLU A 107 -6.70 -2.76 -9.89
C GLU A 107 -7.75 -3.74 -10.43
N ASP A 108 -7.46 -5.04 -10.41
CA ASP A 108 -8.42 -6.07 -10.80
C ASP A 108 -9.66 -6.05 -9.91
N HIS A 109 -9.48 -5.87 -8.62
CA HIS A 109 -10.59 -5.78 -7.68
C HIS A 109 -11.46 -4.53 -7.93
N ALA A 110 -10.84 -3.40 -8.23
CA ALA A 110 -11.55 -2.17 -8.60
C ALA A 110 -12.42 -2.40 -9.86
N ARG A 111 -11.90 -3.07 -10.87
CA ARG A 111 -12.67 -3.41 -12.08
C ARG A 111 -13.86 -4.29 -11.76
N ARG A 112 -13.70 -5.29 -10.89
CA ARG A 112 -14.82 -6.16 -10.46
C ARG A 112 -15.91 -5.39 -9.73
N LEU A 113 -15.54 -4.37 -8.97
CA LEU A 113 -16.47 -3.49 -8.26
C LEU A 113 -17.05 -2.38 -9.15
N GLY A 114 -16.62 -2.28 -10.40
CA GLY A 114 -17.05 -1.21 -11.30
C GLY A 114 -16.47 0.16 -10.96
N LYS A 115 -15.36 0.21 -10.22
CA LYS A 115 -14.68 1.47 -9.91
C LYS A 115 -13.77 1.88 -11.07
N PRO A 116 -13.94 3.09 -11.63
CA PRO A 116 -13.16 3.53 -12.78
C PRO A 116 -11.76 4.01 -12.45
N ALA A 117 -11.37 4.10 -11.18
CA ALA A 117 -10.10 4.68 -10.79
C ALA A 117 -9.51 4.08 -9.51
N LEU A 118 -8.19 4.22 -9.39
CA LEU A 118 -7.44 4.04 -8.15
C LEU A 118 -6.93 5.38 -7.66
N GLU A 119 -6.84 5.55 -6.35
CA GLU A 119 -6.33 6.77 -5.73
C GLU A 119 -5.48 6.42 -4.51
N LEU A 120 -4.44 7.19 -4.26
CA LEU A 120 -3.59 7.05 -3.08
C LEU A 120 -2.96 8.39 -2.71
N GLU A 121 -2.49 8.49 -1.48
CA GLU A 121 -1.67 9.59 -1.03
C GLU A 121 -0.26 9.11 -0.66
N THR A 122 0.73 9.92 -0.95
CA THR A 122 2.11 9.73 -0.52
C THR A 122 2.70 11.05 -0.04
N ARG A 123 3.65 10.98 0.87
CA ARG A 123 4.31 12.18 1.42
C ARG A 123 5.14 12.87 0.36
N VAL A 124 5.21 14.21 0.44
CA VAL A 124 5.96 15.01 -0.54
C VAL A 124 7.47 14.69 -0.54
N GLU A 125 8.02 14.24 0.58
CA GLU A 125 9.43 13.89 0.71
C GLU A 125 9.81 12.57 0.04
N LEU A 126 8.84 11.69 -0.23
CA LEU A 126 9.09 10.33 -0.72
C LEU A 126 9.19 10.25 -2.24
N THR A 127 10.22 10.87 -2.81
CA THR A 127 10.39 11.00 -4.27
C THR A 127 10.53 9.65 -4.98
N GLY A 128 11.09 8.64 -4.33
CA GLY A 128 11.15 7.27 -4.86
C GLY A 128 9.77 6.65 -5.02
N ASN A 129 8.86 6.89 -4.08
CA ASN A 129 7.47 6.44 -4.18
C ASN A 129 6.75 7.13 -5.34
N HIS A 130 6.98 8.43 -5.53
CA HIS A 130 6.39 9.17 -6.66
C HIS A 130 6.80 8.55 -8.00
N ALA A 131 8.08 8.25 -8.17
CA ALA A 131 8.60 7.62 -9.38
C ALA A 131 7.98 6.23 -9.59
N PHE A 132 7.85 5.44 -8.53
CA PHE A 132 7.22 4.11 -8.58
C PHE A 132 5.77 4.19 -9.06
N PHE A 133 4.96 5.05 -8.47
CA PHE A 133 3.55 5.18 -8.85
C PHE A 133 3.38 5.77 -10.25
N ARG A 134 4.21 6.74 -10.65
CA ARG A 134 4.18 7.26 -12.03
C ARG A 134 4.47 6.17 -13.07
N ARG A 135 5.41 5.28 -12.80
CA ARG A 135 5.69 4.14 -13.69
C ARG A 135 4.50 3.20 -13.82
N LEU A 136 3.65 3.10 -12.81
CA LEU A 136 2.42 2.30 -12.84
C LEU A 136 1.23 3.03 -13.49
N GLY A 137 1.41 4.27 -13.95
CA GLY A 137 0.39 5.04 -14.65
C GLY A 137 -0.40 6.00 -13.76
N PHE A 138 0.00 6.19 -12.51
CA PHE A 138 -0.60 7.22 -11.64
C PHE A 138 -0.11 8.61 -12.01
N VAL A 139 -1.00 9.58 -11.89
CA VAL A 139 -0.69 11.01 -12.11
C VAL A 139 -1.06 11.80 -10.86
N GLU A 140 -0.27 12.84 -10.59
CA GLU A 140 -0.55 13.77 -9.50
C GLU A 140 -1.80 14.59 -9.80
N VAL A 141 -2.75 14.61 -8.86
CA VAL A 141 -4.01 15.36 -9.01
C VAL A 141 -4.25 16.42 -7.94
N ALA A 142 -3.57 16.32 -6.79
CA ALA A 142 -3.72 17.29 -5.71
C ALA A 142 -2.52 17.26 -4.77
N ARG A 143 -2.35 18.33 -4.01
CA ARG A 143 -1.44 18.40 -2.85
C ARG A 143 -2.21 18.94 -1.67
N THR A 144 -2.00 18.35 -0.51
CA THR A 144 -2.72 18.70 0.72
C THR A 144 -1.74 18.81 1.88
N ALA A 145 -2.13 19.60 2.87
CA ALA A 145 -1.38 19.75 4.11
C ALA A 145 -2.06 19.00 5.25
N HIS A 146 -1.26 18.36 6.12
CA HIS A 146 -1.77 17.84 7.39
C HIS A 146 -2.21 18.99 8.28
N ALA A 147 -3.12 18.70 9.22
CA ALA A 147 -3.57 19.67 10.20
C ALA A 147 -2.40 20.32 10.95
N GLY A 148 -2.40 21.66 11.04
CA GLY A 148 -1.33 22.42 11.67
C GLY A 148 -0.13 22.75 10.78
N TYR A 149 -0.13 22.32 9.51
CA TYR A 149 0.94 22.61 8.56
C TYR A 149 0.47 23.66 7.56
N ASP A 150 1.35 24.61 7.23
CA ASP A 150 1.12 25.69 6.26
C ASP A 150 1.71 25.40 4.88
N ARG A 151 2.26 24.20 4.69
CA ARG A 151 2.85 23.70 3.44
C ARG A 151 2.24 22.36 3.05
N PRO A 152 2.24 21.99 1.76
CA PRO A 152 1.84 20.64 1.36
C PRO A 152 2.72 19.57 2.00
N THR A 153 2.08 18.55 2.54
CA THR A 153 2.75 17.41 3.17
C THR A 153 2.47 16.09 2.43
N SER A 154 1.39 16.05 1.65
CA SER A 154 0.98 14.88 0.88
C SER A 154 0.64 15.24 -0.56
N ILE A 155 0.90 14.28 -1.45
CA ILE A 155 0.50 14.32 -2.86
C ILE A 155 -0.54 13.22 -3.07
N THR A 156 -1.66 13.56 -3.72
CA THR A 156 -2.66 12.61 -4.16
C THR A 156 -2.35 12.19 -5.59
N PHE A 157 -2.20 10.88 -5.79
CA PHE A 157 -2.04 10.25 -7.09
C PHE A 157 -3.30 9.49 -7.48
N ARG A 158 -3.64 9.55 -8.77
CA ARG A 158 -4.82 8.88 -9.32
C ARG A 158 -4.46 8.17 -10.61
N LYS A 159 -5.04 6.97 -10.80
CA LYS A 159 -4.95 6.20 -12.03
C LYS A 159 -6.35 5.90 -12.55
N GLN A 160 -6.67 6.34 -13.77
CA GLN A 160 -7.88 5.94 -14.46
C GLN A 160 -7.71 4.53 -15.02
N LEU A 161 -8.72 3.69 -14.82
CA LEU A 161 -8.76 2.33 -15.34
C LEU A 161 -9.56 2.32 -16.64
N ALA A 162 -9.04 1.58 -17.60
CA ALA A 162 -9.72 1.38 -18.86
C ALA A 162 -10.84 0.34 -18.74
#